data_cf9f7f9ad549c98335b33ac65461ed96
#
_entry.id   cf9f7f9ad549c98335b33ac65461ed96
#
_cell.length_a   1.000
_cell.length_b   1.000
_cell.length_c   1.000
_cell.angle_alpha   90.00
_cell.angle_beta   90.00
_cell.angle_gamma   90.00
#
_symmetry.space_group_name_H-M   'P 1'
#
loop_
_entity.id
_entity.type
_entity.pdbx_description
1 polymer ?
#
loop_
_entity_poly.entity_id
_entity_poly.type
_entity_poly.pdbx_seq_one_letter_code
_entity_poly.pdbx_strand_id
1 'polypeptide(L)'
;MEHELLRGANKRCCLGMMERAEVDDDITYLVLALMMMEQYGLDLSTDDVARSWINLLPVGATFTAERDSYLKLIEKSNMAYQFGGPRSFDLEEINDGEYNDWIGAQIRIDMYGWLLPGKPKLAADLARRDAMLSHRSCAVEASAYIAALCALVPVSSSREEAVKAALDLIEKDSLAYEAVEVGIKYKNEPASNLHQHYGDMSPVHSLNNLAVVVWAFLSFQDSFDEAIGETICCGWDTDCTGATVGGLLGLDIGAIPESWTSPWQGRVQTAIAGVGELDLDSLVKRTCELVDKFSSVADLG
;
A
#
# COMPACT_ATOMS: atom_id res chain seq x y z
N MET A 1 24.90 7.93 22.76
CA MET A 1 24.51 6.49 22.75
C MET A 1 24.86 5.98 21.37
N GLU A 2 25.77 5.03 21.26
CA GLU A 2 26.00 4.31 20.02
C GLU A 2 24.72 3.47 19.78
N HIS A 3 23.97 3.82 18.77
CA HIS A 3 22.86 3.01 18.32
C HIS A 3 23.46 1.72 17.73
N GLU A 4 23.35 0.59 18.44
CA GLU A 4 23.57 -0.72 17.83
C GLU A 4 22.59 -0.83 16.66
N LEU A 5 23.13 -0.85 15.44
CA LEU A 5 22.35 -1.10 14.24
C LEU A 5 21.67 -2.48 14.41
N LEU A 6 20.36 -2.51 14.29
CA LEU A 6 19.61 -3.76 14.29
C LEU A 6 20.24 -4.72 13.27
N ARG A 7 20.44 -5.98 13.67
CA ARG A 7 21.01 -7.01 12.79
C ARG A 7 20.17 -7.11 11.51
N GLY A 8 20.79 -6.88 10.37
CA GLY A 8 20.14 -6.96 9.06
C GLY A 8 19.72 -5.60 8.47
N ALA A 9 19.73 -4.50 9.22
CA ALA A 9 19.40 -3.19 8.67
C ALA A 9 20.44 -2.78 7.60
N ASN A 10 19.95 -2.37 6.43
CA ASN A 10 20.80 -1.76 5.42
C ASN A 10 21.24 -0.38 5.93
N LYS A 11 22.55 -0.17 6.08
CA LYS A 11 23.09 1.11 6.56
C LYS A 11 22.62 2.31 5.72
N ARG A 12 22.36 2.10 4.43
CA ARG A 12 21.88 3.16 3.53
C ARG A 12 20.44 3.57 3.78
N CYS A 13 19.69 2.79 4.56
CA CYS A 13 18.33 3.14 5.02
C CYS A 13 18.31 3.85 6.37
N CYS A 14 19.48 4.12 6.98
CA CYS A 14 19.56 4.75 8.28
C CYS A 14 19.76 6.26 8.16
N LEU A 15 19.09 7.03 9.02
CA LEU A 15 19.24 8.49 9.10
C LEU A 15 20.73 8.88 9.24
N GLY A 16 21.18 9.83 8.42
CA GLY A 16 22.57 10.29 8.35
C GLY A 16 23.48 9.43 7.48
N MET A 17 22.99 8.32 6.93
CA MET A 17 23.70 7.45 5.98
C MET A 17 22.94 7.31 4.63
N MET A 18 21.75 7.88 4.54
CA MET A 18 20.94 7.88 3.34
C MET A 18 21.49 8.90 2.34
N GLU A 19 21.50 8.52 1.08
CA GLU A 19 21.76 9.40 -0.07
C GLU A 19 20.58 9.45 -1.04
N ARG A 20 19.63 8.55 -0.83
CA ARG A 20 18.36 8.38 -1.58
C ARG A 20 17.42 7.48 -0.80
N ALA A 21 16.16 7.41 -1.20
CA ALA A 21 15.29 6.31 -0.81
C ALA A 21 15.77 5.05 -1.52
N GLU A 22 16.28 4.07 -0.77
CA GLU A 22 16.79 2.81 -1.32
C GLU A 22 15.65 1.92 -1.81
N VAL A 23 16.00 0.89 -2.56
CA VAL A 23 15.02 -0.09 -3.08
C VAL A 23 14.26 -0.72 -1.91
N ASP A 24 12.96 -0.64 -2.01
CA ASP A 24 12.00 -1.20 -1.10
C ASP A 24 10.77 -1.68 -1.88
N ASP A 25 10.03 -2.68 -1.39
CA ASP A 25 8.84 -3.16 -2.08
C ASP A 25 7.67 -2.17 -1.97
N ASP A 26 7.47 -1.52 -0.82
CA ASP A 26 6.48 -0.44 -0.66
C ASP A 26 6.64 0.63 -1.75
N ILE A 27 7.88 1.08 -2.00
CA ILE A 27 8.19 2.08 -3.03
C ILE A 27 8.04 1.50 -4.43
N THR A 28 8.60 0.32 -4.66
CA THR A 28 8.61 -0.33 -5.97
C THR A 28 7.19 -0.58 -6.47
N TYR A 29 6.31 -1.08 -5.62
CA TYR A 29 4.92 -1.36 -5.99
C TYR A 29 4.12 -0.08 -6.28
N LEU A 30 4.31 0.99 -5.50
CA LEU A 30 3.63 2.27 -5.76
C LEU A 30 4.05 2.88 -7.09
N VAL A 31 5.34 2.84 -7.43
CA VAL A 31 5.82 3.31 -8.75
C VAL A 31 5.29 2.42 -9.87
N LEU A 32 5.22 1.10 -9.66
CA LEU A 32 4.63 0.17 -10.64
C LEU A 32 3.14 0.45 -10.83
N ALA A 33 2.39 0.72 -9.75
CA ALA A 33 0.98 1.11 -9.84
C ALA A 33 0.80 2.41 -10.63
N LEU A 34 1.65 3.43 -10.42
CA LEU A 34 1.65 4.65 -11.23
C LEU A 34 1.83 4.34 -12.72
N MET A 35 2.82 3.50 -13.06
CA MET A 35 3.08 3.10 -14.46
C MET A 35 1.90 2.32 -15.07
N MET A 36 1.26 1.45 -14.30
CA MET A 36 0.06 0.74 -14.75
C MET A 36 -1.10 1.70 -15.01
N MET A 37 -1.31 2.69 -14.12
CA MET A 37 -2.35 3.71 -14.31
C MET A 37 -2.07 4.65 -15.48
N GLU A 38 -0.81 4.93 -15.80
CA GLU A 38 -0.44 5.66 -17.02
C GLU A 38 -0.79 4.87 -18.28
N GLN A 39 -0.56 3.58 -18.27
CA GLN A 39 -0.77 2.70 -19.42
C GLN A 39 -2.24 2.30 -19.62
N TYR A 40 -2.92 1.89 -18.57
CA TYR A 40 -4.26 1.28 -18.64
C TYR A 40 -5.37 2.20 -18.14
N GLY A 41 -5.03 3.21 -17.34
CA GLY A 41 -6.02 4.10 -16.73
C GLY A 41 -7.00 3.36 -15.83
N LEU A 42 -8.28 3.78 -15.85
CA LEU A 42 -9.34 3.21 -15.03
C LEU A 42 -9.82 1.83 -15.50
N ASP A 43 -9.41 1.40 -16.69
CA ASP A 43 -9.72 0.07 -17.25
C ASP A 43 -8.73 -1.01 -16.78
N LEU A 44 -7.75 -0.66 -15.92
CA LEU A 44 -6.78 -1.60 -15.34
C LEU A 44 -7.48 -2.86 -14.84
N SER A 45 -7.07 -4.00 -15.35
CA SER A 45 -7.58 -5.32 -14.95
C SER A 45 -6.53 -6.13 -14.20
N THR A 46 -6.95 -7.17 -13.46
CA THR A 46 -6.03 -8.12 -12.81
C THR A 46 -5.07 -8.77 -13.82
N ASP A 47 -5.50 -8.99 -15.06
CA ASP A 47 -4.61 -9.50 -16.12
C ASP A 47 -3.55 -8.49 -16.53
N ASP A 48 -3.85 -7.20 -16.50
CA ASP A 48 -2.87 -6.15 -16.79
C ASP A 48 -1.85 -6.01 -15.65
N VAL A 49 -2.28 -6.17 -14.39
CA VAL A 49 -1.38 -6.27 -13.24
C VAL A 49 -0.44 -7.47 -13.41
N ALA A 50 -0.99 -8.65 -13.71
CA ALA A 50 -0.20 -9.87 -13.91
C ALA A 50 0.85 -9.72 -15.04
N ARG A 51 0.46 -9.13 -16.19
CA ARG A 51 1.39 -8.85 -17.30
C ARG A 51 2.44 -7.81 -16.92
N SER A 52 2.06 -6.81 -16.14
CA SER A 52 3.00 -5.80 -15.66
C SER A 52 4.04 -6.43 -14.73
N TRP A 53 3.64 -7.35 -13.85
CA TRP A 53 4.58 -8.10 -13.03
C TRP A 53 5.56 -8.91 -13.89
N ILE A 54 5.07 -9.70 -14.83
CA ILE A 54 5.91 -10.53 -15.71
C ILE A 54 6.95 -9.67 -16.47
N ASN A 55 6.55 -8.49 -16.93
CA ASN A 55 7.38 -7.68 -17.81
C ASN A 55 8.29 -6.68 -17.07
N LEU A 56 7.89 -6.21 -15.89
CA LEU A 56 8.51 -5.07 -15.22
C LEU A 56 9.02 -5.39 -13.81
N LEU A 57 8.44 -6.36 -13.09
CA LEU A 57 8.77 -6.64 -11.70
C LEU A 57 9.69 -7.87 -11.63
N PRO A 58 10.97 -7.73 -11.24
CA PRO A 58 11.83 -8.89 -11.02
C PRO A 58 11.30 -9.76 -9.88
N VAL A 59 11.12 -11.06 -10.10
CA VAL A 59 10.63 -11.99 -9.06
C VAL A 59 11.49 -11.97 -7.79
N GLY A 60 12.77 -11.66 -7.92
CA GLY A 60 13.68 -11.51 -6.78
C GLY A 60 13.38 -10.32 -5.86
N ALA A 61 12.59 -9.35 -6.34
CA ALA A 61 12.14 -8.18 -5.59
C ALA A 61 10.74 -8.37 -4.97
N THR A 62 10.20 -9.58 -4.98
CA THR A 62 8.92 -9.91 -4.35
C THR A 62 9.14 -10.77 -3.11
N PHE A 63 8.19 -10.72 -2.17
CA PHE A 63 8.24 -11.47 -0.93
C PHE A 63 6.99 -12.35 -0.79
N THR A 64 7.06 -13.33 0.08
CA THR A 64 6.00 -14.24 0.53
C THR A 64 4.84 -14.45 -0.45
N ALA A 65 3.68 -13.84 -0.24
CA ALA A 65 2.47 -14.02 -1.04
C ALA A 65 2.67 -13.64 -2.51
N GLU A 66 3.29 -12.50 -2.76
CA GLU A 66 3.59 -12.02 -4.11
C GLU A 66 4.50 -12.97 -4.86
N ARG A 67 5.56 -13.46 -4.19
CA ARG A 67 6.51 -14.40 -4.79
C ARG A 67 5.85 -15.74 -5.10
N ASP A 68 5.05 -16.27 -4.19
CA ASP A 68 4.30 -17.51 -4.40
C ASP A 68 3.38 -17.39 -5.62
N SER A 69 2.56 -16.35 -5.63
CA SER A 69 1.66 -16.07 -6.75
C SER A 69 2.41 -15.81 -8.06
N TYR A 70 3.53 -15.10 -8.01
CA TYR A 70 4.33 -14.82 -9.21
C TYR A 70 4.93 -16.11 -9.80
N LEU A 71 5.45 -17.00 -8.97
CA LEU A 71 5.99 -18.28 -9.43
C LEU A 71 4.89 -19.15 -10.09
N LYS A 72 3.70 -19.22 -9.50
CA LYS A 72 2.55 -19.88 -10.07
C LYS A 72 2.11 -19.22 -11.38
N LEU A 73 2.11 -17.88 -11.44
CA LEU A 73 1.80 -17.12 -12.64
C LEU A 73 2.75 -17.46 -13.80
N ILE A 74 4.05 -17.50 -13.54
CA ILE A 74 5.06 -17.88 -14.54
C ILE A 74 4.88 -19.33 -15.00
N GLU A 75 4.60 -20.25 -14.09
CA GLU A 75 4.39 -21.67 -14.41
C GLU A 75 3.14 -21.90 -15.29
N LYS A 76 2.06 -21.22 -14.97
CA LYS A 76 0.75 -21.44 -15.62
C LYS A 76 0.48 -20.57 -16.84
N SER A 77 1.12 -19.40 -16.93
CA SER A 77 0.98 -18.51 -18.06
C SER A 77 1.74 -19.02 -19.29
N ASN A 78 1.13 -18.89 -20.45
CA ASN A 78 1.78 -19.18 -21.73
C ASN A 78 2.27 -17.88 -22.41
N MET A 79 3.08 -18.04 -23.45
CA MET A 79 3.63 -16.91 -24.20
C MET A 79 2.53 -16.01 -24.82
N ALA A 80 1.42 -16.58 -25.27
CA ALA A 80 0.32 -15.81 -25.83
C ALA A 80 -0.29 -14.86 -24.79
N TYR A 81 -0.46 -15.34 -23.54
CA TYR A 81 -0.95 -14.52 -22.44
C TYR A 81 -0.03 -13.33 -22.13
N GLN A 82 1.29 -13.55 -22.11
CA GLN A 82 2.28 -12.50 -21.86
C GLN A 82 2.22 -11.37 -22.90
N PHE A 83 1.80 -11.66 -24.13
CA PHE A 83 1.63 -10.70 -25.22
C PHE A 83 0.16 -10.25 -25.44
N GLY A 84 -0.67 -10.32 -24.43
CA GLY A 84 -2.04 -9.80 -24.45
C GLY A 84 -3.11 -10.81 -24.90
N GLY A 85 -2.75 -12.09 -25.05
CA GLY A 85 -3.71 -13.16 -25.30
C GLY A 85 -4.61 -13.45 -24.10
N PRO A 86 -5.66 -14.28 -24.27
CA PRO A 86 -6.58 -14.61 -23.19
C PRO A 86 -5.88 -15.43 -22.10
N ARG A 87 -6.39 -15.31 -20.87
CA ARG A 87 -5.94 -16.10 -19.72
C ARG A 87 -6.16 -17.59 -19.97
N SER A 88 -5.16 -18.41 -19.65
CA SER A 88 -5.16 -19.87 -19.80
C SER A 88 -5.20 -20.62 -18.47
N PHE A 89 -5.43 -19.91 -17.36
CA PHE A 89 -5.47 -20.43 -16.00
C PHE A 89 -6.57 -19.74 -15.21
N ASP A 90 -7.02 -20.37 -14.13
CA ASP A 90 -7.93 -19.73 -13.18
C ASP A 90 -7.14 -18.88 -12.21
N LEU A 91 -7.66 -17.67 -11.90
CA LEU A 91 -7.00 -16.75 -10.99
C LEU A 91 -6.84 -17.36 -9.58
N GLU A 92 -7.80 -18.19 -9.20
CA GLU A 92 -7.76 -18.93 -7.94
C GLU A 92 -6.56 -19.86 -7.81
N GLU A 93 -6.03 -20.39 -8.91
CA GLU A 93 -4.82 -21.20 -8.92
C GLU A 93 -3.54 -20.39 -8.67
N ILE A 94 -3.61 -19.06 -8.86
CA ILE A 94 -2.48 -18.14 -8.65
C ILE A 94 -2.46 -17.66 -7.21
N ASN A 95 -3.60 -17.26 -6.65
CA ASN A 95 -3.71 -16.59 -5.36
C ASN A 95 -4.16 -17.50 -4.19
N ASP A 96 -4.05 -18.84 -4.34
CA ASP A 96 -4.40 -19.84 -3.31
C ASP A 96 -3.26 -20.14 -2.31
N GLY A 97 -2.22 -19.30 -2.27
CA GLY A 97 -1.05 -19.48 -1.41
C GLY A 97 -1.37 -19.38 0.08
N GLU A 98 -0.49 -19.96 0.90
CA GLU A 98 -0.58 -19.92 2.37
C GLU A 98 -0.56 -18.49 2.94
N TYR A 99 0.02 -17.55 2.19
CA TYR A 99 0.25 -16.16 2.62
C TYR A 99 -0.75 -15.16 2.01
N ASN A 100 -1.86 -15.63 1.45
CA ASN A 100 -2.79 -14.81 0.68
C ASN A 100 -3.66 -13.85 1.53
N ASP A 101 -3.50 -13.86 2.84
CA ASP A 101 -4.10 -12.94 3.82
C ASP A 101 -3.07 -11.99 4.47
N TRP A 102 -1.80 -12.00 3.97
CA TRP A 102 -0.74 -11.14 4.46
C TRP A 102 -0.82 -9.72 3.88
N ILE A 103 0.00 -8.81 4.40
CA ILE A 103 -0.09 -7.37 4.16
C ILE A 103 0.30 -6.93 2.74
N GLY A 104 1.00 -7.76 1.98
CA GLY A 104 1.62 -7.36 0.70
C GLY A 104 0.69 -6.75 -0.35
N ALA A 105 -0.63 -7.08 -0.36
CA ALA A 105 -1.57 -6.37 -1.20
C ALA A 105 -1.85 -4.95 -0.68
N GLN A 106 -1.94 -4.78 0.64
CA GLN A 106 -2.28 -3.52 1.27
C GLN A 106 -1.22 -2.43 1.05
N ILE A 107 0.05 -2.79 0.91
CA ILE A 107 1.16 -1.83 0.76
C ILE A 107 1.31 -1.26 -0.66
N ARG A 108 0.65 -1.81 -1.66
CA ARG A 108 0.87 -1.45 -3.06
C ARG A 108 -0.27 -0.67 -3.71
N ILE A 109 -1.34 -0.37 -2.95
CA ILE A 109 -2.58 0.17 -3.52
C ILE A 109 -2.83 1.65 -3.23
N ASP A 110 -2.04 2.30 -2.42
CA ASP A 110 -2.20 3.70 -2.01
C ASP A 110 -2.28 4.63 -3.23
N MET A 111 -1.50 4.34 -4.28
CA MET A 111 -1.48 5.08 -5.53
C MET A 111 -2.87 5.20 -6.15
N TYR A 112 -3.71 4.18 -6.09
CA TYR A 112 -5.08 4.25 -6.63
C TYR A 112 -5.92 5.30 -5.89
N GLY A 113 -5.75 5.40 -4.57
CA GLY A 113 -6.39 6.45 -3.78
C GLY A 113 -5.83 7.84 -4.07
N TRP A 114 -4.49 7.96 -4.19
CA TRP A 114 -3.84 9.24 -4.49
C TRP A 114 -4.25 9.83 -5.84
N LEU A 115 -4.50 8.97 -6.83
CA LEU A 115 -4.92 9.38 -8.17
C LEU A 115 -6.41 9.76 -8.26
N LEU A 116 -7.22 9.41 -7.25
CA LEU A 116 -8.68 9.51 -7.29
C LEU A 116 -9.27 10.26 -6.08
N PRO A 117 -8.79 11.48 -5.74
CA PRO A 117 -9.33 12.24 -4.62
C PRO A 117 -10.84 12.45 -4.78
N GLY A 118 -11.61 12.11 -3.74
CA GLY A 118 -13.06 12.17 -3.72
C GLY A 118 -13.79 11.09 -4.54
N LYS A 119 -13.06 10.05 -5.01
CA LYS A 119 -13.63 8.92 -5.76
C LYS A 119 -13.27 7.58 -5.10
N PRO A 120 -13.70 7.36 -3.84
CA PRO A 120 -13.25 6.22 -3.06
C PRO A 120 -13.74 4.87 -3.60
N LYS A 121 -14.90 4.81 -4.28
CA LYS A 121 -15.40 3.55 -4.87
C LYS A 121 -14.52 3.09 -6.03
N LEU A 122 -14.11 4.02 -6.91
CA LEU A 122 -13.17 3.72 -8.00
C LEU A 122 -11.82 3.28 -7.45
N ALA A 123 -11.30 3.97 -6.42
CA ALA A 123 -10.04 3.60 -5.78
C ALA A 123 -10.09 2.20 -5.18
N ALA A 124 -11.15 1.88 -4.44
CA ALA A 124 -11.38 0.56 -3.85
C ALA A 124 -11.51 -0.54 -4.91
N ASP A 125 -12.20 -0.28 -6.03
CA ASP A 125 -12.36 -1.25 -7.11
C ASP A 125 -11.03 -1.54 -7.81
N LEU A 126 -10.22 -0.53 -8.11
CA LEU A 126 -8.88 -0.71 -8.66
C LEU A 126 -7.96 -1.49 -7.70
N ALA A 127 -8.02 -1.16 -6.40
CA ALA A 127 -7.27 -1.89 -5.38
C ALA A 127 -7.67 -3.36 -5.30
N ARG A 128 -8.97 -3.70 -5.38
CA ARG A 128 -9.43 -5.09 -5.43
C ARG A 128 -8.89 -5.81 -6.67
N ARG A 129 -8.93 -5.18 -7.84
CA ARG A 129 -8.42 -5.77 -9.09
C ARG A 129 -6.92 -6.08 -8.99
N ASP A 130 -6.14 -5.21 -8.37
CA ASP A 130 -4.71 -5.44 -8.13
C ASP A 130 -4.49 -6.53 -7.07
N ALA A 131 -5.11 -6.39 -5.90
CA ALA A 131 -4.94 -7.30 -4.77
C ALA A 131 -5.28 -8.76 -5.12
N MET A 132 -6.34 -8.97 -5.91
CA MET A 132 -6.81 -10.31 -6.30
C MET A 132 -5.80 -11.14 -7.11
N LEU A 133 -4.73 -10.53 -7.64
CA LEU A 133 -3.68 -11.32 -8.29
C LEU A 133 -2.98 -12.27 -7.32
N SER A 134 -2.74 -11.85 -6.09
CA SER A 134 -1.92 -12.57 -5.11
C SER A 134 -2.60 -12.83 -3.76
N HIS A 135 -3.71 -12.15 -3.48
CA HIS A 135 -4.38 -12.19 -2.18
C HIS A 135 -5.86 -12.50 -2.32
N ARG A 136 -6.50 -12.80 -1.17
CA ARG A 136 -7.93 -13.14 -1.08
C ARG A 136 -8.59 -12.52 0.15
N SER A 137 -9.90 -12.61 0.18
CA SER A 137 -10.74 -12.35 1.37
C SER A 137 -10.37 -11.05 2.10
N CYS A 138 -9.98 -11.15 3.36
CA CYS A 138 -9.71 -10.01 4.21
C CYS A 138 -8.57 -9.11 3.71
N ALA A 139 -7.53 -9.66 3.07
CA ALA A 139 -6.44 -8.85 2.53
C ALA A 139 -6.87 -8.02 1.32
N VAL A 140 -7.78 -8.53 0.49
CA VAL A 140 -8.38 -7.76 -0.62
C VAL A 140 -9.24 -6.63 -0.10
N GLU A 141 -10.09 -6.89 0.91
CA GLU A 141 -10.94 -5.85 1.52
C GLU A 141 -10.12 -4.84 2.33
N ALA A 142 -9.04 -5.25 3.02
CA ALA A 142 -8.11 -4.34 3.67
C ALA A 142 -7.44 -3.39 2.65
N SER A 143 -7.03 -3.92 1.51
CA SER A 143 -6.48 -3.14 0.40
C SER A 143 -7.49 -2.14 -0.16
N ALA A 144 -8.72 -2.58 -0.40
CA ALA A 144 -9.81 -1.72 -0.86
C ALA A 144 -10.12 -0.59 0.13
N TYR A 145 -10.11 -0.90 1.43
CA TYR A 145 -10.28 0.09 2.49
C TYR A 145 -9.18 1.16 2.47
N ILE A 146 -7.91 0.78 2.41
CA ILE A 146 -6.79 1.74 2.40
C ILE A 146 -6.86 2.63 1.16
N ALA A 147 -7.10 2.09 -0.02
CA ALA A 147 -7.24 2.90 -1.24
C ALA A 147 -8.41 3.88 -1.14
N ALA A 148 -9.55 3.46 -0.61
CA ALA A 148 -10.70 4.33 -0.36
C ALA A 148 -10.38 5.43 0.65
N LEU A 149 -9.67 5.09 1.74
CA LEU A 149 -9.23 6.04 2.75
C LEU A 149 -8.28 7.09 2.14
N CYS A 150 -7.28 6.68 1.36
CA CYS A 150 -6.40 7.60 0.64
C CYS A 150 -7.17 8.57 -0.28
N ALA A 151 -8.22 8.11 -0.95
CA ALA A 151 -9.07 8.97 -1.79
C ALA A 151 -9.93 9.94 -0.99
N LEU A 152 -10.28 9.61 0.24
CA LEU A 152 -11.17 10.40 1.11
C LEU A 152 -10.41 11.43 1.95
N VAL A 153 -9.20 11.11 2.43
CA VAL A 153 -8.42 12.01 3.30
C VAL A 153 -8.35 13.45 2.76
N PRO A 154 -7.99 13.72 1.50
CA PRO A 154 -7.83 15.09 1.02
C PRO A 154 -9.15 15.87 0.85
N VAL A 155 -10.31 15.22 0.94
CA VAL A 155 -11.63 15.84 0.73
C VAL A 155 -12.54 15.78 1.95
N SER A 156 -12.12 15.15 3.03
CA SER A 156 -12.88 15.04 4.29
C SER A 156 -12.55 16.20 5.23
N SER A 157 -13.47 16.53 6.12
CA SER A 157 -13.28 17.60 7.10
C SER A 157 -12.47 17.17 8.34
N SER A 158 -12.29 15.86 8.53
CA SER A 158 -11.47 15.26 9.60
C SER A 158 -11.04 13.84 9.23
N ARG A 159 -10.00 13.33 9.92
CA ARG A 159 -9.55 11.94 9.79
C ARG A 159 -10.65 10.94 10.17
N GLU A 160 -11.42 11.25 11.20
CA GLU A 160 -12.56 10.42 11.65
C GLU A 160 -13.64 10.30 10.58
N GLU A 161 -13.92 11.38 9.87
CA GLU A 161 -14.88 11.37 8.76
C GLU A 161 -14.37 10.50 7.63
N ALA A 162 -13.10 10.68 7.21
CA ALA A 162 -12.47 9.87 6.17
C ALA A 162 -12.49 8.38 6.49
N VAL A 163 -12.05 8.00 7.71
CA VAL A 163 -12.01 6.62 8.20
C VAL A 163 -13.40 5.97 8.20
N LYS A 164 -14.44 6.68 8.67
CA LYS A 164 -15.81 6.15 8.67
C LYS A 164 -16.40 6.03 7.27
N ALA A 165 -16.17 7.03 6.43
CA ALA A 165 -16.66 7.00 5.05
C ALA A 165 -15.98 5.89 4.22
N ALA A 166 -14.69 5.61 4.45
CA ALA A 166 -14.01 4.47 3.84
C ALA A 166 -14.57 3.13 4.32
N LEU A 167 -14.94 3.03 5.62
CA LEU A 167 -15.50 1.83 6.20
C LEU A 167 -16.85 1.44 5.57
N ASP A 168 -17.64 2.40 5.11
CA ASP A 168 -18.92 2.15 4.43
C ASP A 168 -18.75 1.50 3.03
N LEU A 169 -17.53 1.38 2.52
CA LEU A 169 -17.22 0.83 1.19
C LEU A 169 -16.73 -0.61 1.19
N ILE A 170 -16.56 -1.20 2.37
CA ILE A 170 -16.22 -2.61 2.54
C ILE A 170 -17.35 -3.37 3.22
N GLU A 171 -17.35 -4.69 3.07
CA GLU A 171 -18.43 -5.53 3.60
C GLU A 171 -18.47 -5.49 5.14
N LYS A 172 -19.65 -5.17 5.70
CA LYS A 172 -19.84 -4.99 7.15
C LYS A 172 -19.53 -6.23 8.00
N ASP A 173 -19.70 -7.42 7.42
CA ASP A 173 -19.43 -8.70 8.08
C ASP A 173 -18.02 -9.23 7.78
N SER A 174 -17.16 -8.40 7.15
CA SER A 174 -15.80 -8.81 6.83
C SER A 174 -14.85 -8.64 8.02
N LEU A 175 -13.82 -9.49 8.08
CA LEU A 175 -12.76 -9.35 9.09
C LEU A 175 -11.98 -8.02 8.92
N ALA A 176 -11.89 -7.48 7.70
CA ALA A 176 -11.29 -6.17 7.48
C ALA A 176 -12.11 -5.04 8.10
N TYR A 177 -13.45 -5.12 8.04
CA TYR A 177 -14.34 -4.19 8.72
C TYR A 177 -14.10 -4.21 10.24
N GLU A 178 -14.06 -5.41 10.84
CA GLU A 178 -13.74 -5.59 12.26
C GLU A 178 -12.37 -5.00 12.62
N ALA A 179 -11.34 -5.22 11.79
CA ALA A 179 -10.01 -4.69 12.04
C ALA A 179 -9.99 -3.15 12.07
N VAL A 180 -10.74 -2.49 11.19
CA VAL A 180 -10.90 -1.02 11.23
C VAL A 180 -11.61 -0.58 12.49
N GLU A 181 -12.70 -1.27 12.90
CA GLU A 181 -13.41 -0.97 14.16
C GLU A 181 -12.50 -1.14 15.38
N VAL A 182 -11.61 -2.13 15.38
CA VAL A 182 -10.60 -2.32 16.44
C VAL A 182 -9.64 -1.14 16.49
N GLY A 183 -9.13 -0.65 15.34
CA GLY A 183 -8.29 0.54 15.27
C GLY A 183 -9.01 1.80 15.79
N ILE A 184 -10.28 2.00 15.42
CA ILE A 184 -11.12 3.10 15.91
C ILE A 184 -11.35 2.99 17.43
N LYS A 185 -11.67 1.79 17.92
CA LYS A 185 -11.94 1.52 19.33
C LYS A 185 -10.75 1.88 20.23
N TYR A 186 -9.55 1.56 19.79
CA TYR A 186 -8.34 1.80 20.59
C TYR A 186 -7.65 3.14 20.28
N LYS A 187 -8.31 4.03 19.54
CA LYS A 187 -7.84 5.41 19.32
C LYS A 187 -7.47 6.06 20.66
N ASN A 188 -6.28 6.65 20.74
CA ASN A 188 -5.69 7.28 21.92
C ASN A 188 -5.41 6.33 23.10
N GLU A 189 -5.53 5.02 22.90
CA GLU A 189 -5.17 4.00 23.88
C GLU A 189 -3.78 3.42 23.56
N PRO A 190 -3.09 2.83 24.54
CA PRO A 190 -1.79 2.21 24.29
C PRO A 190 -1.85 1.08 23.27
N ALA A 191 -0.82 0.96 22.39
CA ALA A 191 -0.67 -0.10 21.40
C ALA A 191 -0.78 -1.53 21.99
N SER A 192 -0.49 -1.69 23.31
CA SER A 192 -0.67 -2.97 24.00
C SER A 192 -2.10 -3.53 23.93
N ASN A 193 -3.12 -2.68 23.71
CA ASN A 193 -4.50 -3.12 23.53
C ASN A 193 -4.70 -3.83 22.18
N LEU A 194 -4.01 -3.36 21.13
CA LEU A 194 -3.97 -4.05 19.83
C LEU A 194 -3.29 -5.41 19.96
N HIS A 195 -2.18 -5.48 20.69
CA HIS A 195 -1.49 -6.74 20.97
C HIS A 195 -2.32 -7.72 21.79
N GLN A 196 -3.14 -7.25 22.74
CA GLN A 196 -4.08 -8.12 23.46
C GLN A 196 -5.15 -8.69 22.53
N HIS A 197 -5.56 -7.94 21.52
CA HIS A 197 -6.58 -8.38 20.56
C HIS A 197 -6.02 -9.36 19.51
N TYR A 198 -4.83 -9.09 18.99
CA TYR A 198 -4.22 -9.82 17.85
C TYR A 198 -2.96 -10.63 18.21
N GLY A 199 -2.65 -10.85 19.48
CA GLY A 199 -1.36 -11.35 19.94
C GLY A 199 -0.85 -12.66 19.32
N ASP A 200 -1.77 -13.53 18.90
CA ASP A 200 -1.44 -14.83 18.28
C ASP A 200 -1.40 -14.78 16.73
N MET A 201 -1.65 -13.61 16.15
CA MET A 201 -1.67 -13.42 14.70
C MET A 201 -0.24 -13.25 14.15
N SER A 202 -0.01 -13.71 12.91
CA SER A 202 1.27 -13.48 12.22
C SER A 202 1.63 -11.98 12.22
N PRO A 203 2.89 -11.60 12.49
CA PRO A 203 3.31 -10.19 12.46
C PRO A 203 3.00 -9.47 11.15
N VAL A 204 2.95 -10.20 10.06
CA VAL A 204 2.74 -9.67 8.70
C VAL A 204 1.32 -9.92 8.17
N HIS A 205 0.36 -10.27 9.02
CA HIS A 205 -1.03 -10.47 8.61
C HIS A 205 -1.70 -9.11 8.31
N SER A 206 -2.59 -9.06 7.31
CA SER A 206 -3.24 -7.80 6.90
C SER A 206 -4.09 -7.16 7.99
N LEU A 207 -4.79 -7.95 8.84
CA LEU A 207 -5.78 -7.43 9.78
C LEU A 207 -5.18 -6.68 10.96
N ASN A 208 -4.17 -7.25 11.64
CA ASN A 208 -3.50 -6.57 12.74
C ASN A 208 -2.79 -5.30 12.26
N ASN A 209 -2.16 -5.35 11.10
CA ASN A 209 -1.49 -4.19 10.52
C ASN A 209 -2.49 -3.13 10.04
N LEU A 210 -3.64 -3.51 9.49
CA LEU A 210 -4.73 -2.58 9.19
C LEU A 210 -5.23 -1.85 10.46
N ALA A 211 -5.42 -2.59 11.55
CA ALA A 211 -5.81 -1.99 12.83
C ALA A 211 -4.76 -1.00 13.35
N VAL A 212 -3.45 -1.30 13.19
CA VAL A 212 -2.35 -0.38 13.54
C VAL A 212 -2.42 0.90 12.72
N VAL A 213 -2.61 0.79 11.39
CA VAL A 213 -2.71 1.96 10.50
C VAL A 213 -3.85 2.88 10.94
N VAL A 214 -5.05 2.33 11.20
CA VAL A 214 -6.21 3.12 11.62
C VAL A 214 -6.00 3.74 13.00
N TRP A 215 -5.49 2.95 13.96
CA TRP A 215 -5.17 3.42 15.29
C TRP A 215 -4.17 4.57 15.27
N ALA A 216 -3.05 4.43 14.56
CA ALA A 216 -2.01 5.44 14.50
C ALA A 216 -2.50 6.71 13.79
N PHE A 217 -3.18 6.57 12.65
CA PHE A 217 -3.71 7.70 11.89
C PHE A 217 -4.71 8.53 12.69
N LEU A 218 -5.51 7.90 13.56
CA LEU A 218 -6.49 8.60 14.39
C LEU A 218 -5.92 9.13 15.71
N SER A 219 -4.89 8.48 16.28
CA SER A 219 -4.38 8.82 17.62
C SER A 219 -3.39 9.98 17.60
N PHE A 220 -2.52 10.07 16.59
CA PHE A 220 -1.41 11.01 16.57
C PHE A 220 -1.64 12.09 15.50
N GLN A 221 -2.51 13.07 15.84
CA GLN A 221 -2.95 14.07 14.87
C GLN A 221 -2.05 15.31 14.80
N ASP A 222 -1.26 15.56 15.86
CA ASP A 222 -0.51 16.81 16.03
C ASP A 222 0.96 16.72 15.58
N SER A 223 1.49 15.52 15.37
CA SER A 223 2.91 15.31 15.08
C SER A 223 3.16 14.16 14.12
N PHE A 224 3.77 14.46 12.97
CA PHE A 224 4.22 13.46 12.00
C PHE A 224 5.23 12.49 12.63
N ASP A 225 6.22 13.04 13.37
CA ASP A 225 7.28 12.24 14.02
C ASP A 225 6.70 11.27 15.05
N GLU A 226 5.75 11.72 15.86
CA GLU A 226 5.10 10.89 16.86
C GLU A 226 4.26 9.80 16.22
N ALA A 227 3.45 10.13 15.19
CA ALA A 227 2.61 9.17 14.50
C ALA A 227 3.43 8.04 13.87
N ILE A 228 4.52 8.36 13.15
CA ILE A 228 5.42 7.34 12.59
C ILE A 228 6.15 6.59 13.69
N GLY A 229 6.68 7.30 14.69
CA GLY A 229 7.41 6.69 15.80
C GLY A 229 6.58 5.68 16.59
N GLU A 230 5.35 6.00 16.93
CA GLU A 230 4.44 5.10 17.66
C GLU A 230 3.94 3.94 16.78
N THR A 231 3.75 4.17 15.47
CA THR A 231 3.47 3.10 14.50
C THR A 231 4.58 2.05 14.50
N ILE A 232 5.84 2.50 14.40
CA ILE A 232 7.02 1.60 14.42
C ILE A 232 7.16 0.92 15.80
N CYS A 233 6.95 1.65 16.89
CA CYS A 233 7.00 1.10 18.27
C CYS A 233 5.89 0.09 18.55
N CYS A 234 4.77 0.15 17.84
CA CYS A 234 3.73 -0.86 17.92
C CYS A 234 4.25 -2.24 17.47
N GLY A 235 5.25 -2.31 16.60
CA GLY A 235 5.81 -3.56 16.10
C GLY A 235 4.98 -4.17 14.97
N TRP A 236 5.05 -5.50 14.81
CA TRP A 236 4.54 -6.27 13.69
C TRP A 236 5.26 -5.90 12.39
N ASP A 237 4.56 -5.55 11.33
CA ASP A 237 5.16 -5.18 10.04
C ASP A 237 5.40 -3.66 9.99
N THR A 238 6.53 -3.25 10.55
CA THR A 238 6.80 -1.85 10.90
C THR A 238 7.11 -0.95 9.70
N ASP A 239 7.78 -1.46 8.69
CA ASP A 239 8.07 -0.74 7.44
C ASP A 239 6.79 -0.49 6.65
N CYS A 240 6.01 -1.54 6.40
CA CYS A 240 4.75 -1.48 5.68
C CYS A 240 3.71 -0.56 6.37
N THR A 241 3.51 -0.71 7.69
CA THR A 241 2.57 0.16 8.43
C THR A 241 3.06 1.59 8.51
N GLY A 242 4.37 1.80 8.72
CA GLY A 242 5.00 3.11 8.73
C GLY A 242 4.87 3.84 7.39
N ALA A 243 5.07 3.13 6.27
CA ALA A 243 4.90 3.66 4.92
C ALA A 243 3.44 4.09 4.66
N THR A 244 2.46 3.22 4.96
CA THR A 244 1.03 3.53 4.79
C THR A 244 0.58 4.71 5.66
N VAL A 245 0.97 4.73 6.96
CA VAL A 245 0.65 5.86 7.85
C VAL A 245 1.31 7.15 7.35
N GLY A 246 2.57 7.09 6.91
CA GLY A 246 3.28 8.22 6.31
C GLY A 246 2.59 8.78 5.08
N GLY A 247 2.10 7.90 4.19
CA GLY A 247 1.31 8.27 3.01
C GLY A 247 0.01 8.99 3.38
N LEU A 248 -0.75 8.43 4.33
CA LEU A 248 -2.00 9.04 4.83
C LEU A 248 -1.77 10.40 5.48
N LEU A 249 -0.72 10.53 6.30
CA LEU A 249 -0.34 11.81 6.92
C LEU A 249 0.08 12.84 5.88
N GLY A 250 0.84 12.43 4.84
CA GLY A 250 1.22 13.31 3.75
C GLY A 250 0.02 13.87 2.99
N LEU A 251 -1.03 13.06 2.78
CA LEU A 251 -2.30 13.51 2.18
C LEU A 251 -3.05 14.49 3.09
N ASP A 252 -3.04 14.25 4.41
CA ASP A 252 -3.79 15.04 5.39
C ASP A 252 -3.15 16.42 5.63
N ILE A 253 -1.83 16.47 5.86
CA ILE A 253 -1.12 17.71 6.19
C ILE A 253 -0.64 18.48 4.96
N GLY A 254 -0.62 17.86 3.79
CA GLY A 254 -0.20 18.46 2.52
C GLY A 254 1.30 18.74 2.38
N ALA A 255 2.11 18.50 3.42
CA ALA A 255 3.57 18.65 3.37
C ALA A 255 4.25 17.78 4.43
N ILE A 256 5.18 16.93 4.01
CA ILE A 256 5.99 16.11 4.91
C ILE A 256 7.14 16.97 5.48
N PRO A 257 7.46 16.89 6.79
CA PRO A 257 8.54 17.66 7.38
C PRO A 257 9.88 17.41 6.66
N GLU A 258 10.66 18.50 6.44
CA GLU A 258 11.93 18.45 5.69
C GLU A 258 12.95 17.51 6.33
N SER A 259 12.92 17.33 7.66
CA SER A 259 13.75 16.35 8.37
C SER A 259 13.59 14.92 7.85
N TRP A 260 12.42 14.57 7.27
CA TRP A 260 12.12 13.25 6.70
C TRP A 260 12.46 13.17 5.21
N THR A 261 12.39 14.27 4.47
CA THR A 261 12.59 14.27 3.02
C THR A 261 14.00 14.65 2.59
N SER A 262 14.68 15.54 3.33
CA SER A 262 16.02 16.00 2.98
C SER A 262 17.10 14.91 2.93
N PRO A 263 17.07 13.83 3.75
CA PRO A 263 18.12 12.82 3.72
C PRO A 263 18.25 12.07 2.40
N TRP A 264 17.18 11.90 1.64
CA TRP A 264 17.17 11.16 0.36
C TRP A 264 17.21 12.05 -0.88
N GLN A 265 17.30 13.38 -0.69
CA GLN A 265 17.64 14.37 -1.74
C GLN A 265 16.74 14.29 -2.98
N GLY A 266 15.46 13.92 -2.81
CA GLY A 266 14.50 13.74 -3.89
C GLY A 266 14.78 12.53 -4.81
N ARG A 267 15.68 11.62 -4.42
CA ARG A 267 16.08 10.45 -5.23
C ARG A 267 15.42 9.19 -4.73
N VAL A 268 14.74 8.48 -5.60
CA VAL A 268 13.97 7.26 -5.30
C VAL A 268 14.48 6.11 -6.15
N GLN A 269 14.93 5.02 -5.50
CA GLN A 269 15.40 3.82 -6.18
C GLN A 269 14.30 2.77 -6.23
N THR A 270 14.12 2.11 -7.38
CA THR A 270 13.14 1.02 -7.55
C THR A 270 13.79 -0.24 -8.07
N ALA A 271 13.13 -1.38 -7.86
CA ALA A 271 13.49 -2.67 -8.46
C ALA A 271 12.89 -2.88 -9.86
N ILE A 272 12.10 -1.94 -10.38
CA ILE A 272 11.41 -2.08 -11.66
C ILE A 272 12.43 -2.20 -12.81
N ALA A 273 12.26 -3.23 -13.64
CA ALA A 273 13.18 -3.52 -14.74
C ALA A 273 13.29 -2.33 -15.73
N GLY A 274 14.51 -1.87 -15.94
CA GLY A 274 14.80 -0.75 -16.85
C GLY A 274 14.50 0.66 -16.32
N VAL A 275 14.00 0.79 -15.09
CA VAL A 275 13.63 2.08 -14.46
C VAL A 275 14.75 2.57 -13.53
N GLY A 276 15.11 1.77 -12.53
CA GLY A 276 16.17 2.10 -11.58
C GLY A 276 15.85 3.30 -10.69
N GLU A 277 16.72 4.32 -10.68
CA GLU A 277 16.56 5.52 -9.88
C GLU A 277 15.68 6.56 -10.58
N LEU A 278 14.79 7.18 -9.82
CA LEU A 278 13.84 8.21 -10.26
C LEU A 278 14.01 9.47 -9.41
N ASP A 279 13.63 10.59 -10.00
CA ASP A 279 13.50 11.88 -9.32
C ASP A 279 12.08 12.03 -8.76
N LEU A 280 11.98 12.45 -7.48
CA LEU A 280 10.68 12.60 -6.80
C LEU A 280 9.78 13.64 -7.48
N ASP A 281 10.35 14.78 -7.90
CA ASP A 281 9.55 15.83 -8.54
C ASP A 281 8.92 15.32 -9.85
N SER A 282 9.65 14.45 -10.56
CA SER A 282 9.12 13.75 -11.75
C SER A 282 7.97 12.81 -11.38
N LEU A 283 8.08 12.05 -10.30
CA LEU A 283 6.99 11.18 -9.83
C LEU A 283 5.77 12.00 -9.42
N VAL A 284 5.96 13.07 -8.65
CA VAL A 284 4.89 13.98 -8.23
C VAL A 284 4.19 14.58 -9.45
N LYS A 285 4.94 15.07 -10.44
CA LYS A 285 4.38 15.63 -11.67
C LYS A 285 3.51 14.61 -12.41
N ARG A 286 4.00 13.40 -12.63
CA ARG A 286 3.26 12.31 -13.29
C ARG A 286 1.98 11.95 -12.54
N THR A 287 2.04 11.90 -11.21
CA THR A 287 0.87 11.66 -10.36
C THR A 287 -0.16 12.77 -10.53
N CYS A 288 0.24 14.05 -10.47
CA CYS A 288 -0.67 15.18 -10.66
C CYS A 288 -1.30 15.19 -12.06
N GLU A 289 -0.55 14.86 -13.11
CA GLU A 289 -1.10 14.77 -14.49
C GLU A 289 -2.22 13.71 -14.59
N LEU A 290 -2.11 12.59 -13.87
CA LEU A 290 -3.17 11.58 -13.81
C LEU A 290 -4.36 12.03 -12.94
N VAL A 291 -4.12 12.70 -11.82
CA VAL A 291 -5.19 13.30 -11.00
C VAL A 291 -6.03 14.27 -11.86
N ASP A 292 -5.37 15.16 -12.61
CA ASP A 292 -6.05 16.08 -13.52
C ASP A 292 -6.85 15.33 -14.59
N LYS A 293 -6.25 14.29 -15.21
CA LYS A 293 -6.90 13.45 -16.22
C LYS A 293 -8.17 12.79 -15.70
N PHE A 294 -8.16 12.31 -14.44
CA PHE A 294 -9.29 11.60 -13.84
C PHE A 294 -10.26 12.53 -13.08
N SER A 295 -9.97 13.83 -12.98
CA SER A 295 -10.77 14.80 -12.19
C SER A 295 -12.24 14.84 -12.59
N SER A 296 -12.54 14.75 -13.88
CA SER A 296 -13.90 14.82 -14.44
C SER A 296 -14.68 13.51 -14.42
N VAL A 297 -14.05 12.40 -14.05
CA VAL A 297 -14.71 11.09 -13.99
C VAL A 297 -15.59 11.03 -12.75
N ALA A 298 -16.83 10.54 -12.89
CA ALA A 298 -17.70 10.28 -11.74
C ALA A 298 -17.21 9.08 -10.93
N ASP A 299 -17.42 9.10 -9.61
CA ASP A 299 -17.23 7.88 -8.80
C ASP A 299 -18.27 6.82 -9.19
N LEU A 300 -18.00 5.57 -8.92
CA LEU A 300 -18.94 4.47 -9.20
C LEU A 300 -20.26 4.68 -8.44
N GLY A 301 -21.37 4.47 -9.13
CA GLY A 301 -22.73 4.65 -8.60
C GLY A 301 -23.14 3.58 -7.58
#